data_3a37f0aaa000165068fdbd49f4f818f2
#
_entry.id   3a37f0aaa000165068fdbd49f4f818f2
#
_cell.length_a   1.000
_cell.length_b   1.000
_cell.length_c   1.000
_cell.angle_alpha   90.00
_cell.angle_beta   90.00
_cell.angle_gamma   90.00
#
_symmetry.space_group_name_H-M   'P 1'
#
loop_
_entity.id
_entity.type
_entity.pdbx_description
1 polymer ?
#
loop_
_entity_poly.entity_id
_entity_poly.type
_entity_poly.pdbx_seq_one_letter_code
_entity_poly.pdbx_strand_id
1 'polypeptide(L)'
;MKKNKYIAAICAAPSILGENRILEGKRATCYPGFENQLKGANYTDKALVIDGNIITSKGPATAMLFSIALLEVMTNTQTAAKVAQGLLFKF
;
A
#
# COMPACT_ATOMS: atom_id res chain seq x y z
N MET A 1 10.77 13.77 3.88
CA MET A 1 10.20 12.82 4.83
C MET A 1 11.25 12.26 5.75
N LYS A 2 10.89 12.07 6.99
CA LYS A 2 11.85 11.52 7.93
C LYS A 2 12.15 10.06 7.65
N LYS A 3 13.37 9.68 7.96
CA LYS A 3 13.85 8.33 7.84
C LYS A 3 12.95 7.36 8.61
N ASN A 4 12.71 6.20 8.06
CA ASN A 4 11.97 5.11 8.68
C ASN A 4 10.50 5.38 8.90
N LYS A 5 9.95 6.39 8.24
CA LYS A 5 8.50 6.62 8.31
C LYS A 5 7.86 6.17 7.02
N TYR A 6 6.69 5.53 7.17
CA TYR A 6 5.93 5.01 6.05
C TYR A 6 4.58 5.70 5.97
N ILE A 7 4.08 5.81 4.75
CA ILE A 7 2.72 6.26 4.48
C ILE A 7 2.01 5.10 3.82
N ALA A 8 0.87 4.72 4.36
CA ALA A 8 0.12 3.59 3.84
C ALA A 8 -1.33 3.95 3.66
N ALA A 9 -1.90 3.56 2.52
CA ALA A 9 -3.30 3.86 2.21
C ALA A 9 -3.90 2.73 1.39
N ILE A 10 -5.17 2.46 1.63
CA ILE A 10 -5.88 1.38 0.95
C ILE A 10 -7.24 1.87 0.46
N CYS A 11 -7.74 1.22 -0.59
CA CYS A 11 -9.06 1.45 -1.16
C CYS A 11 -9.13 2.82 -1.83
N ALA A 12 -10.01 3.71 -1.37
CA ALA A 12 -10.12 5.06 -1.90
C ALA A 12 -9.13 6.03 -1.25
N ALA A 13 -8.56 5.66 -0.11
CA ALA A 13 -7.66 6.56 0.63
C ALA A 13 -6.44 7.03 -0.16
N PRO A 14 -5.84 6.24 -1.07
CA PRO A 14 -4.75 6.75 -1.88
C PRO A 14 -5.11 8.01 -2.67
N SER A 15 -6.39 8.23 -2.99
CA SER A 15 -6.81 9.44 -3.70
C SER A 15 -6.52 10.70 -2.88
N ILE A 16 -6.59 10.61 -1.56
CA ILE A 16 -6.26 11.74 -0.69
C ILE A 16 -4.79 12.11 -0.83
N LEU A 17 -3.93 11.09 -0.88
CA LEU A 17 -2.50 11.33 -1.09
C LEU A 17 -2.25 11.93 -2.46
N GLY A 18 -2.96 11.43 -3.47
CA GLY A 18 -2.83 11.94 -4.83
C GLY A 18 -3.28 13.39 -4.95
N GLU A 19 -4.42 13.74 -4.33
CA GLU A 19 -4.93 15.10 -4.35
C GLU A 19 -3.97 16.08 -3.68
N ASN A 20 -3.19 15.61 -2.73
CA ASN A 20 -2.21 16.43 -2.04
C ASN A 20 -0.81 16.29 -2.63
N ARG A 21 -0.69 15.65 -3.79
CA ARG A 21 0.53 15.49 -4.58
C ARG A 21 1.66 14.74 -3.86
N ILE A 22 1.30 13.95 -2.87
CA ILE A 22 2.27 13.14 -2.14
C ILE A 22 2.78 11.99 -3.00
N LEU A 23 1.97 11.57 -3.99
CA LEU A 23 2.31 10.45 -4.85
C LEU A 23 3.01 10.83 -6.14
N GLU A 24 3.38 12.10 -6.32
CA GLU A 24 4.03 12.55 -7.55
C GLU A 24 5.29 11.75 -7.82
N GLY A 25 5.38 11.19 -9.04
CA GLY A 25 6.53 10.39 -9.44
C GLY A 25 6.60 9.01 -8.82
N LYS A 26 5.60 8.64 -8.01
CA LYS A 26 5.57 7.34 -7.34
C LYS A 26 4.62 6.38 -8.03
N ARG A 27 4.93 5.09 -7.94
CA ARG A 27 3.96 4.06 -8.35
C ARG A 27 2.95 3.91 -7.22
N ALA A 28 1.69 3.72 -7.59
CA ALA A 28 0.64 3.58 -6.60
C ALA A 28 -0.56 2.86 -7.20
N THR A 29 -1.38 2.29 -6.33
CA THR A 29 -2.64 1.68 -6.72
C THR A 29 -3.75 2.24 -5.84
N CYS A 30 -5.01 1.94 -6.20
CA CYS A 30 -6.16 2.43 -5.46
C CYS A 30 -7.39 1.60 -5.84
N TYR A 31 -8.50 1.87 -5.18
CA TYR A 31 -9.77 1.27 -5.54
C TYR A 31 -10.14 1.67 -6.97
N PRO A 32 -10.66 0.74 -7.79
CA PRO A 32 -11.05 1.06 -9.16
C PRO A 32 -12.02 2.24 -9.21
N GLY A 33 -11.74 3.17 -10.13
CA GLY A 33 -12.54 4.37 -10.28
C GLY A 33 -11.88 5.62 -9.70
N PHE A 34 -10.83 5.46 -8.90
CA PHE A 34 -10.14 6.59 -8.27
C PHE A 34 -8.80 6.91 -8.91
N GLU A 35 -8.46 6.23 -10.01
CA GLU A 35 -7.14 6.37 -10.63
C GLU A 35 -6.82 7.82 -11.02
N ASN A 36 -7.81 8.54 -11.50
CA ASN A 36 -7.59 9.92 -11.96
C ASN A 36 -7.28 10.88 -10.81
N GLN A 37 -7.51 10.45 -9.59
CA GLN A 37 -7.23 11.28 -8.41
C GLN A 37 -5.83 11.05 -7.85
N LEU A 38 -5.08 10.10 -8.40
CA LEU A 38 -3.70 9.87 -8.04
C LEU A 38 -2.81 10.82 -8.84
N LYS A 39 -2.92 12.10 -8.58
CA LYS A 39 -2.28 13.13 -9.40
C LYS A 39 -0.77 13.00 -9.39
N GLY A 40 -0.20 12.93 -10.57
CA GLY A 40 1.25 12.81 -10.75
C GLY A 40 1.81 11.42 -10.48
N ALA A 41 0.99 10.49 -10.02
CA ALA A 41 1.44 9.12 -9.75
C ALA A 41 1.44 8.28 -11.01
N ASN A 42 2.23 7.22 -11.00
CA ASN A 42 2.20 6.19 -12.02
C ASN A 42 1.28 5.09 -11.51
N TYR A 43 0.02 5.10 -11.96
CA TYR A 43 -0.93 4.10 -11.54
C TYR A 43 -0.45 2.70 -11.97
N THR A 44 -0.44 1.79 -11.03
CA THR A 44 -0.03 0.41 -11.26
C THR A 44 -1.19 -0.50 -10.87
N ASP A 45 -1.69 -1.26 -11.84
CA ASP A 45 -2.85 -2.13 -11.59
C ASP A 45 -2.44 -3.41 -10.89
N LYS A 46 -2.13 -3.29 -9.61
CA LYS A 46 -1.76 -4.42 -8.77
C LYS A 46 -2.47 -4.32 -7.43
N ALA A 47 -2.63 -5.45 -6.76
CA ALA A 47 -3.30 -5.50 -5.47
C ALA A 47 -2.57 -4.69 -4.41
N LEU A 48 -1.25 -4.66 -4.49
CA LEU A 48 -0.40 -3.97 -3.54
C LEU A 48 0.77 -3.34 -4.28
N VAL A 49 1.09 -2.10 -3.97
CA VAL A 49 2.25 -1.41 -4.54
C VAL A 49 3.05 -0.79 -3.41
N ILE A 50 4.33 -1.09 -3.36
CA ILE A 50 5.27 -0.49 -2.42
C ILE A 50 6.29 0.29 -3.25
N ASP A 51 6.37 1.59 -3.02
CA ASP A 51 7.34 2.44 -3.70
C ASP A 51 8.01 3.31 -2.64
N GLY A 52 9.25 2.96 -2.30
CA GLY A 52 9.96 3.65 -1.24
C GLY A 52 9.24 3.48 0.08
N ASN A 53 8.80 4.60 0.65
CA ASN A 53 8.11 4.60 1.92
C ASN A 53 6.58 4.71 1.79
N ILE A 54 6.07 4.53 0.57
CA ILE A 54 4.63 4.65 0.31
C ILE A 54 4.07 3.29 -0.08
N ILE A 55 3.04 2.86 0.64
CA ILE A 55 2.39 1.57 0.43
C ILE A 55 0.93 1.82 0.12
N THR A 56 0.47 1.36 -1.05
CA THR A 56 -0.92 1.50 -1.44
C THR A 56 -1.50 0.14 -1.82
N SER A 57 -2.80 -0.02 -1.63
CA SER A 57 -3.49 -1.26 -1.93
C SER A 57 -4.90 -0.98 -2.43
N LYS A 58 -5.49 -1.95 -3.14
CA LYS A 58 -6.73 -1.70 -3.88
C LYS A 58 -7.99 -1.63 -3.04
N GLY A 59 -8.20 -2.57 -2.15
CA GLY A 59 -9.49 -2.57 -1.47
C GLY A 59 -9.69 -3.73 -0.51
N PRO A 60 -10.94 -4.01 -0.15
CA PRO A 60 -11.24 -4.97 0.93
C PRO A 60 -10.63 -6.35 0.71
N ALA A 61 -10.66 -6.84 -0.53
CA ALA A 61 -10.11 -8.17 -0.81
C ALA A 61 -8.59 -8.23 -0.66
N THR A 62 -7.91 -7.08 -0.68
CA THR A 62 -6.45 -7.01 -0.55
C THR A 62 -6.02 -6.57 0.85
N ALA A 63 -6.97 -6.38 1.77
CA ALA A 63 -6.67 -5.86 3.10
C ALA A 63 -5.71 -6.74 3.88
N MET A 64 -5.86 -8.06 3.77
CA MET A 64 -4.97 -8.98 4.47
C MET A 64 -3.54 -8.85 3.93
N LEU A 65 -3.38 -8.82 2.62
CA LEU A 65 -2.07 -8.63 2.00
C LEU A 65 -1.44 -7.29 2.44
N PHE A 66 -2.26 -6.25 2.46
CA PHE A 66 -1.84 -4.92 2.88
C PHE A 66 -1.36 -4.94 4.34
N SER A 67 -2.12 -5.60 5.22
CA SER A 67 -1.78 -5.71 6.63
C SER A 67 -0.48 -6.47 6.85
N ILE A 68 -0.29 -7.56 6.13
CA ILE A 68 0.93 -8.36 6.24
C ILE A 68 2.14 -7.56 5.75
N ALA A 69 1.96 -6.80 4.66
CA ALA A 69 3.04 -5.95 4.15
C ALA A 69 3.43 -4.87 5.15
N LEU A 70 2.44 -4.26 5.82
CA LEU A 70 2.70 -3.28 6.86
C LEU A 70 3.48 -3.91 8.02
N LEU A 71 3.08 -5.09 8.43
CA LEU A 71 3.76 -5.78 9.50
C LEU A 71 5.21 -6.06 9.13
N GLU A 72 5.43 -6.48 7.89
CA GLU A 72 6.78 -6.76 7.40
C GLU A 72 7.70 -5.53 7.46
N VAL A 73 7.20 -4.39 7.00
CA VAL A 73 8.03 -3.17 7.01
C VAL A 73 8.23 -2.60 8.41
N MET A 74 7.29 -2.87 9.32
CA MET A 74 7.38 -2.38 10.69
C MET A 74 8.17 -3.32 11.61
N THR A 75 8.33 -4.57 11.22
CA THR A 75 9.05 -5.56 11.99
C THR A 75 10.12 -6.23 11.13
N ASN A 76 9.79 -7.39 10.57
CA ASN A 76 10.69 -8.11 9.67
C ASN A 76 9.91 -9.20 8.94
N THR A 77 10.55 -9.77 7.93
CA THR A 77 9.92 -10.80 7.10
C THR A 77 9.54 -12.05 7.91
N GLN A 78 10.37 -12.44 8.85
CA GLN A 78 10.10 -13.63 9.66
C GLN A 78 8.86 -13.46 10.52
N THR A 79 8.71 -12.30 11.16
CA THR A 79 7.54 -12.02 11.98
C THR A 79 6.28 -11.99 11.13
N ALA A 80 6.33 -11.35 9.97
CA ALA A 80 5.20 -11.29 9.05
C ALA A 80 4.81 -12.69 8.59
N ALA A 81 5.78 -13.54 8.26
CA ALA A 81 5.50 -14.90 7.82
C ALA A 81 4.83 -15.72 8.93
N LYS A 82 5.27 -15.56 10.17
CA LYS A 82 4.66 -16.27 11.30
C LYS A 82 3.21 -15.85 11.51
N VAL A 83 2.95 -14.56 11.44
CA VAL A 83 1.58 -14.06 11.61
C VAL A 83 0.71 -14.54 10.46
N ALA A 84 1.22 -14.47 9.22
CA ALA A 84 0.48 -14.95 8.06
C ALA A 84 0.11 -16.43 8.21
N GLN A 85 1.03 -17.26 8.69
CA GLN A 85 0.75 -18.66 8.94
C GLN A 85 -0.37 -18.83 9.96
N GLY A 86 -0.32 -18.07 11.06
CA GLY A 86 -1.33 -18.13 12.10
C GLY A 86 -2.71 -17.73 11.59
N LEU A 87 -2.76 -16.85 10.58
CA LEU A 87 -3.99 -16.41 9.96
C LEU A 87 -4.41 -17.31 8.80
N LEU A 88 -3.63 -18.34 8.50
CA LEU A 88 -3.85 -19.24 7.37
C LEU A 88 -3.84 -18.48 6.03
N PHE A 89 -3.13 -17.37 5.98
CA PHE A 89 -3.02 -16.55 4.78
C PHE A 89 -1.85 -17.03 3.92
N LYS A 90 -2.09 -17.15 2.62
CA LYS A 90 -1.04 -17.49 1.66
C LYS A 90 -0.78 -16.30 0.74
N PHE A 91 0.48 -15.98 0.61
CA PHE A 91 0.90 -14.92 -0.31
C PHE A 91 0.72 -15.31 -1.76
#